data_20b854bb2d89c951a286c74f13cd6f55
#
_entry.id   20b854bb2d89c951a286c74f13cd6f55
#
_cell.length_a   1.000
_cell.length_b   1.000
_cell.length_c   1.000
_cell.angle_alpha   90.00
_cell.angle_beta   90.00
_cell.angle_gamma   90.00
#
_symmetry.space_group_name_H-M   'P 1'
#
loop_
_entity.id
_entity.type
_entity.pdbx_description
1 polymer ?
#
loop_
_entity_poly.entity_id
_entity_poly.type
_entity_poly.pdbx_seq_one_letter_code
_entity_poly.pdbx_strand_id
1 'polypeptide(L)'
;MKKTFLIITVILIGVFFASCSANRGFVSTVTRDDIQQLAQFEMYAHFGRVENGVSIIDNDSVTNTAKSLFETELAHDKTLPVTETIAISDNLVRNKVQDEIRWMRIYIDNNVPVKDITIPPTIDSILCSRNVRFGLLVHNGGFYCPDGIYKSPGSGIPIPFAHEGSTRSAIIIVDSKFKNLVYVATSNLKSNPLEAETYRKQIKDLLKEYRK
;
A
#
# COMPACT_ATOMS: atom_id res chain seq x y z
N MET A 1 30.45 30.43 21.69
CA MET A 1 30.32 28.95 21.63
C MET A 1 28.90 28.39 21.84
N LYS A 2 28.10 28.89 22.80
CA LYS A 2 26.71 28.36 23.04
C LYS A 2 25.73 28.56 21.87
N LYS A 3 25.80 29.67 21.11
CA LYS A 3 24.91 29.96 19.97
C LYS A 3 25.20 29.05 18.75
N THR A 4 26.45 28.71 18.49
CA THR A 4 26.86 27.83 17.38
C THR A 4 26.41 26.38 17.61
N PHE A 5 26.45 25.93 18.86
CA PHE A 5 26.00 24.58 19.24
C PHE A 5 24.48 24.42 19.04
N LEU A 6 23.70 25.46 19.37
CA LEU A 6 22.24 25.44 19.19
C LEU A 6 21.83 25.34 17.72
N ILE A 7 22.54 26.06 16.84
CA ILE A 7 22.25 26.06 15.38
C ILE A 7 22.56 24.69 14.77
N ILE A 8 23.67 24.05 15.18
CA ILE A 8 24.02 22.70 14.69
C ILE A 8 23.01 21.65 15.16
N THR A 9 22.52 21.78 16.39
CA THR A 9 21.51 20.86 16.92
C THR A 9 20.15 20.99 16.20
N VAL A 10 19.74 22.21 15.87
CA VAL A 10 18.50 22.46 15.11
C VAL A 10 18.60 21.95 13.67
N ILE A 11 19.77 22.09 13.02
CA ILE A 11 20.01 21.55 11.67
C ILE A 11 20.00 20.00 11.70
N LEU A 12 20.62 19.37 12.70
CA LEU A 12 20.61 17.91 12.83
C LEU A 12 19.20 17.35 13.07
N ILE A 13 18.37 18.02 13.89
CA ILE A 13 16.97 17.63 14.12
C ILE A 13 16.14 17.81 12.83
N GLY A 14 16.39 18.89 12.08
CA GLY A 14 15.71 19.14 10.80
C GLY A 14 15.98 18.07 9.74
N VAL A 15 17.20 17.50 9.71
CA VAL A 15 17.56 16.44 8.75
C VAL A 15 16.90 15.09 9.10
N PHE A 16 16.64 14.79 10.37
CA PHE A 16 15.95 13.56 10.78
C PHE A 16 14.45 13.55 10.43
N PHE A 17 13.81 14.72 10.27
CA PHE A 17 12.39 14.78 9.86
C PHE A 17 12.18 14.79 8.34
N ALA A 18 13.24 14.93 7.54
CA ALA A 18 13.13 14.96 6.08
C ALA A 18 13.11 13.59 5.39
N SER A 19 13.21 12.47 6.13
CA SER A 19 13.37 11.14 5.53
C SER A 19 12.11 10.27 5.47
N CYS A 20 10.92 10.84 5.68
CA CYS A 20 9.65 10.16 5.41
C CYS A 20 9.01 10.68 4.12
N SER A 21 9.74 10.77 3.02
CA SER A 21 9.12 10.88 1.71
C SER A 21 8.65 9.49 1.30
N ALA A 22 7.40 9.16 1.59
CA ALA A 22 6.74 8.07 0.90
C ALA A 22 6.96 8.28 -0.60
N ASN A 23 7.48 7.26 -1.30
CA ASN A 23 7.59 7.27 -2.76
C ASN A 23 6.18 7.43 -3.32
N ARG A 24 5.80 8.66 -3.69
CA ARG A 24 4.47 9.00 -4.17
C ARG A 24 4.59 9.68 -5.51
N GLY A 25 3.80 9.22 -6.47
CA GLY A 25 3.66 9.84 -7.77
C GLY A 25 4.18 9.00 -8.92
N PHE A 26 4.28 9.67 -10.07
CA PHE A 26 4.84 9.08 -11.27
C PHE A 26 6.36 8.94 -11.12
N VAL A 27 6.86 7.75 -11.47
CA VAL A 27 8.27 7.36 -11.27
C VAL A 27 8.98 7.03 -12.58
N SER A 28 8.29 7.21 -13.70
CA SER A 28 8.80 7.04 -15.05
C SER A 28 8.48 8.27 -15.90
N THR A 29 8.82 8.23 -17.18
CA THR A 29 8.46 9.25 -18.17
C THR A 29 7.00 9.15 -18.63
N VAL A 30 6.28 8.11 -18.23
CA VAL A 30 4.86 7.92 -18.51
C VAL A 30 4.06 8.89 -17.63
N THR A 31 3.13 9.59 -18.24
CA THR A 31 2.23 10.54 -17.58
C THR A 31 0.84 9.91 -17.38
N ARG A 32 -0.02 10.60 -16.63
CA ARG A 32 -1.41 10.19 -16.45
C ARG A 32 -2.14 10.04 -17.80
N ASP A 33 -1.89 10.94 -18.74
CA ASP A 33 -2.58 10.97 -20.03
C ASP A 33 -2.19 9.82 -20.94
N ASP A 34 -1.04 9.19 -20.69
CA ASP A 34 -0.62 7.98 -21.40
C ASP A 34 -1.38 6.72 -20.92
N ILE A 35 -1.98 6.79 -19.72
CA ILE A 35 -2.68 5.67 -19.09
C ILE A 35 -4.18 5.77 -19.38
N GLN A 36 -4.59 5.29 -20.54
CA GLN A 36 -6.00 5.31 -20.98
C GLN A 36 -6.80 4.11 -20.46
N GLN A 37 -6.12 3.01 -20.13
CA GLN A 37 -6.72 1.76 -19.71
C GLN A 37 -5.85 1.09 -18.66
N LEU A 38 -6.47 0.58 -17.60
CA LEU A 38 -5.83 -0.21 -16.56
C LEU A 38 -6.53 -1.55 -16.40
N ALA A 39 -5.75 -2.63 -16.38
CA ALA A 39 -6.22 -3.93 -15.92
C ALA A 39 -5.90 -4.10 -14.45
N GLN A 40 -6.92 -4.22 -13.62
CA GLN A 40 -6.76 -4.39 -12.18
C GLN A 40 -6.59 -5.86 -11.82
N PHE A 41 -5.51 -6.18 -11.14
CA PHE A 41 -5.33 -7.47 -10.49
C PHE A 41 -6.14 -7.56 -9.19
N GLU A 42 -6.47 -8.79 -8.79
CA GLU A 42 -7.09 -9.00 -7.48
C GLU A 42 -6.19 -8.43 -6.38
N MET A 43 -6.78 -7.61 -5.51
CA MET A 43 -6.05 -6.94 -4.43
C MET A 43 -5.45 -7.95 -3.46
N TYR A 44 -4.18 -7.80 -3.11
CA TYR A 44 -3.59 -8.44 -1.95
C TYR A 44 -4.11 -7.76 -0.68
N ALA A 45 -4.75 -8.54 0.19
CA ALA A 45 -5.19 -8.07 1.49
C ALA A 45 -4.73 -9.03 2.60
N HIS A 46 -4.22 -8.48 3.70
CA HIS A 46 -3.79 -9.27 4.85
C HIS A 46 -3.91 -8.46 6.14
N PHE A 47 -4.79 -8.90 7.02
CA PHE A 47 -5.02 -8.25 8.31
C PHE A 47 -4.98 -9.24 9.46
N GLY A 48 -4.32 -8.81 10.53
CA GLY A 48 -4.40 -9.49 11.81
C GLY A 48 -5.40 -8.84 12.75
N ARG A 49 -5.73 -9.56 13.83
CA ARG A 49 -6.45 -9.06 14.98
C ARG A 49 -5.54 -9.12 16.20
N VAL A 50 -5.54 -8.09 17.01
CA VAL A 50 -4.85 -8.11 18.29
C VAL A 50 -5.66 -8.92 19.27
N GLU A 51 -5.08 -10.00 19.80
CA GLU A 51 -5.68 -10.85 20.83
C GLU A 51 -4.96 -10.67 22.16
N ASN A 52 -5.75 -10.55 23.24
CA ASN A 52 -5.24 -10.34 24.60
C ASN A 52 -4.29 -9.14 24.74
N GLY A 53 -4.31 -8.21 23.78
CA GLY A 53 -3.45 -7.04 23.75
C GLY A 53 -1.96 -7.33 23.47
N VAL A 54 -1.59 -8.56 23.09
CA VAL A 54 -0.16 -8.96 22.98
C VAL A 54 0.20 -9.47 21.60
N SER A 55 -0.64 -10.27 20.98
CA SER A 55 -0.35 -10.96 19.73
C SER A 55 -1.22 -10.46 18.59
N ILE A 56 -0.62 -10.23 17.43
CA ILE A 56 -1.36 -10.01 16.19
C ILE A 56 -1.48 -11.37 15.52
N ILE A 57 -2.70 -11.87 15.40
CA ILE A 57 -3.01 -13.17 14.77
C ILE A 57 -3.77 -12.89 13.48
N ASP A 58 -3.39 -13.60 12.42
CA ASP A 58 -4.07 -13.50 11.13
C ASP A 58 -5.56 -13.75 11.29
N ASN A 59 -6.39 -12.90 10.68
CA ASN A 59 -7.83 -12.97 10.85
C ASN A 59 -8.56 -12.76 9.51
N ASP A 60 -9.10 -13.86 8.98
CA ASP A 60 -9.77 -13.85 7.67
C ASP A 60 -11.01 -12.95 7.65
N SER A 61 -11.76 -12.88 8.75
CA SER A 61 -12.95 -12.03 8.83
C SER A 61 -12.58 -10.55 8.73
N VAL A 62 -11.54 -10.12 9.46
CA VAL A 62 -11.01 -8.75 9.38
C VAL A 62 -10.46 -8.50 7.99
N THR A 63 -9.69 -9.43 7.43
CA THR A 63 -9.12 -9.32 6.09
C THR A 63 -10.18 -9.15 5.02
N ASN A 64 -11.21 -10.00 5.01
CA ASN A 64 -12.27 -9.97 4.01
C ASN A 64 -13.12 -8.69 4.12
N THR A 65 -13.44 -8.25 5.34
CA THR A 65 -14.17 -7.00 5.56
C THR A 65 -13.36 -5.80 5.08
N ALA A 66 -12.09 -5.71 5.49
CA ALA A 66 -11.18 -4.64 5.10
C ALA A 66 -10.97 -4.59 3.57
N LYS A 67 -10.82 -5.77 2.92
CA LYS A 67 -10.73 -5.91 1.47
C LYS A 67 -11.97 -5.36 0.79
N SER A 68 -13.16 -5.81 1.20
CA SER A 68 -14.43 -5.38 0.61
C SER A 68 -14.66 -3.87 0.74
N LEU A 69 -14.35 -3.30 1.89
CA LEU A 69 -14.47 -1.85 2.12
C LEU A 69 -13.52 -1.06 1.22
N PHE A 70 -12.26 -1.48 1.11
CA PHE A 70 -11.29 -0.82 0.24
C PHE A 70 -11.71 -0.90 -1.23
N GLU A 71 -12.11 -2.08 -1.72
CA GLU A 71 -12.57 -2.28 -3.10
C GLU A 71 -13.80 -1.43 -3.42
N THR A 72 -14.74 -1.33 -2.49
CA THR A 72 -15.94 -0.50 -2.63
C THR A 72 -15.58 0.98 -2.77
N GLU A 73 -14.74 1.50 -1.87
CA GLU A 73 -14.33 2.91 -1.92
C GLU A 73 -13.44 3.21 -3.14
N LEU A 74 -12.58 2.28 -3.56
CA LEU A 74 -11.78 2.43 -4.78
C LEU A 74 -12.67 2.45 -6.04
N ALA A 75 -13.71 1.60 -6.10
CA ALA A 75 -14.64 1.56 -7.21
C ALA A 75 -15.51 2.84 -7.33
N HIS A 76 -15.76 3.52 -6.21
CA HIS A 76 -16.43 4.82 -6.19
C HIS A 76 -15.54 5.94 -6.74
N ASP A 77 -14.22 5.82 -6.61
CA ASP A 77 -13.27 6.79 -7.12
C ASP A 77 -12.98 6.53 -8.61
N LYS A 78 -13.44 7.45 -9.46
CA LYS A 78 -13.29 7.35 -10.93
C LYS A 78 -11.99 7.94 -11.46
N THR A 79 -11.01 8.21 -10.60
CA THR A 79 -9.72 8.80 -11.00
C THR A 79 -8.90 7.84 -11.87
N LEU A 80 -8.89 6.54 -11.54
CA LEU A 80 -8.17 5.52 -12.28
C LEU A 80 -9.02 4.98 -13.44
N PRO A 81 -8.50 4.92 -14.67
CA PRO A 81 -9.22 4.41 -15.84
C PRO A 81 -9.21 2.86 -15.87
N VAL A 82 -9.73 2.22 -14.81
CA VAL A 82 -9.85 0.77 -14.74
C VAL A 82 -10.91 0.30 -15.74
N THR A 83 -10.50 -0.51 -16.72
CA THR A 83 -11.37 -1.02 -17.78
C THR A 83 -11.73 -2.49 -17.61
N GLU A 84 -10.87 -3.24 -16.92
CA GLU A 84 -11.11 -4.66 -16.64
C GLU A 84 -10.52 -5.08 -15.30
N THR A 85 -11.08 -6.14 -14.72
CA THR A 85 -10.49 -6.87 -13.59
C THR A 85 -9.98 -8.21 -14.05
N ILE A 86 -8.72 -8.50 -13.77
CA ILE A 86 -8.06 -9.76 -14.13
C ILE A 86 -8.49 -10.85 -13.15
N ALA A 87 -9.41 -11.70 -13.58
CA ALA A 87 -9.77 -12.92 -12.84
C ALA A 87 -8.76 -14.03 -13.13
N ILE A 88 -8.18 -14.60 -12.07
CA ILE A 88 -7.23 -15.73 -12.13
C ILE A 88 -7.91 -16.95 -11.51
N SER A 89 -8.29 -17.92 -12.35
CA SER A 89 -8.96 -19.15 -11.91
C SER A 89 -8.00 -20.17 -11.28
N ASP A 90 -6.77 -20.22 -11.75
CA ASP A 90 -5.74 -21.13 -11.21
C ASP A 90 -5.24 -20.58 -9.85
N ASN A 91 -5.43 -21.37 -8.80
CA ASN A 91 -5.05 -20.99 -7.44
C ASN A 91 -3.53 -20.83 -7.26
N LEU A 92 -2.71 -21.64 -7.94
CA LEU A 92 -1.24 -21.52 -7.84
C LEU A 92 -0.76 -20.22 -8.47
N VAL A 93 -1.31 -19.88 -9.65
CA VAL A 93 -1.00 -18.61 -10.34
C VAL A 93 -1.50 -17.43 -9.50
N ARG A 94 -2.72 -17.53 -8.93
CA ARG A 94 -3.28 -16.49 -8.05
C ARG A 94 -2.36 -16.24 -6.86
N ASN A 95 -1.98 -17.29 -6.13
CA ASN A 95 -1.09 -17.16 -4.97
C ASN A 95 0.24 -16.53 -5.35
N LYS A 96 0.81 -16.93 -6.50
CA LYS A 96 2.05 -16.34 -6.98
C LYS A 96 1.92 -14.85 -7.28
N VAL A 97 0.83 -14.41 -7.90
CA VAL A 97 0.54 -12.99 -8.13
C VAL A 97 0.40 -12.24 -6.80
N GLN A 98 -0.31 -12.83 -5.83
CA GLN A 98 -0.47 -12.25 -4.50
C GLN A 98 0.89 -12.07 -3.79
N ASP A 99 1.76 -13.08 -3.86
CA ASP A 99 3.12 -13.00 -3.33
C ASP A 99 3.96 -11.93 -4.05
N GLU A 100 3.86 -11.83 -5.38
CA GLU A 100 4.54 -10.81 -6.17
C GLU A 100 4.11 -9.39 -5.77
N ILE A 101 2.81 -9.14 -5.57
CA ILE A 101 2.28 -7.85 -5.08
C ILE A 101 2.83 -7.55 -3.67
N ARG A 102 2.83 -8.55 -2.78
CA ARG A 102 3.38 -8.42 -1.43
C ARG A 102 4.87 -8.06 -1.46
N TRP A 103 5.68 -8.74 -2.30
CA TRP A 103 7.11 -8.46 -2.42
C TRP A 103 7.39 -7.06 -2.97
N MET A 104 6.63 -6.60 -3.97
CA MET A 104 6.76 -5.23 -4.46
C MET A 104 6.53 -4.21 -3.35
N ARG A 105 5.51 -4.43 -2.50
CA ARG A 105 5.27 -3.59 -1.33
C ARG A 105 6.45 -3.59 -0.37
N ILE A 106 7.03 -4.75 -0.07
CA ILE A 106 8.20 -4.87 0.81
C ILE A 106 9.40 -4.10 0.24
N TYR A 107 9.67 -4.17 -1.05
CA TYR A 107 10.75 -3.40 -1.69
C TYR A 107 10.53 -1.89 -1.56
N ILE A 108 9.29 -1.43 -1.76
CA ILE A 108 8.93 -0.01 -1.60
C ILE A 108 9.12 0.44 -0.14
N ASP A 109 8.69 -0.36 0.84
CA ASP A 109 8.84 -0.05 2.26
C ASP A 109 10.30 -0.03 2.72
N ASN A 110 11.16 -0.87 2.10
CA ASN A 110 12.60 -0.90 2.36
C ASN A 110 13.38 0.16 1.57
N ASN A 111 12.68 1.12 0.95
CA ASN A 111 13.27 2.20 0.16
C ASN A 111 14.19 1.72 -0.98
N VAL A 112 13.91 0.56 -1.56
CA VAL A 112 14.56 0.16 -2.81
C VAL A 112 14.21 1.22 -3.86
N PRO A 113 15.19 1.78 -4.58
CA PRO A 113 14.91 2.79 -5.59
C PRO A 113 13.90 2.25 -6.61
N VAL A 114 12.80 2.97 -6.81
CA VAL A 114 11.67 2.48 -7.64
C VAL A 114 12.12 2.14 -9.07
N LYS A 115 13.12 2.85 -9.60
CA LYS A 115 13.73 2.56 -10.91
C LYS A 115 14.41 1.18 -11.00
N ASP A 116 14.77 0.61 -9.85
CA ASP A 116 15.45 -0.69 -9.76
C ASP A 116 14.44 -1.83 -9.51
N ILE A 117 13.15 -1.50 -9.35
CA ILE A 117 12.09 -2.48 -9.19
C ILE A 117 11.49 -2.79 -10.56
N THR A 118 11.70 -4.01 -11.03
CA THR A 118 11.11 -4.51 -12.27
C THR A 118 9.74 -5.14 -12.03
N ILE A 119 8.92 -5.22 -13.08
CA ILE A 119 7.66 -5.96 -12.99
C ILE A 119 7.95 -7.43 -12.68
N PRO A 120 7.26 -8.03 -11.72
CA PRO A 120 7.37 -9.45 -11.44
C PRO A 120 6.92 -10.31 -12.64
N PRO A 121 7.59 -11.45 -12.88
CA PRO A 121 7.43 -12.20 -14.12
C PRO A 121 6.03 -12.77 -14.34
N THR A 122 5.30 -13.15 -13.27
CA THR A 122 3.94 -13.69 -13.43
C THR A 122 2.95 -12.59 -13.82
N ILE A 123 3.03 -11.44 -13.16
CA ILE A 123 2.22 -10.25 -13.48
C ILE A 123 2.48 -9.81 -14.91
N ASP A 124 3.75 -9.72 -15.30
CA ASP A 124 4.14 -9.36 -16.66
C ASP A 124 3.62 -10.34 -17.71
N SER A 125 3.77 -11.64 -17.48
CA SER A 125 3.26 -12.68 -18.37
C SER A 125 1.75 -12.59 -18.58
N ILE A 126 0.99 -12.31 -17.51
CA ILE A 126 -0.46 -12.14 -17.59
C ILE A 126 -0.83 -10.91 -18.42
N LEU A 127 -0.20 -9.77 -18.18
CA LEU A 127 -0.45 -8.55 -18.96
C LEU A 127 -0.12 -8.75 -20.44
N CYS A 128 1.03 -9.35 -20.74
CA CYS A 128 1.45 -9.66 -22.13
C CYS A 128 0.46 -10.60 -22.81
N SER A 129 0.01 -11.67 -22.15
CA SER A 129 -0.92 -12.65 -22.73
C SER A 129 -2.30 -12.05 -23.06
N ARG A 130 -2.68 -10.99 -22.35
CA ARG A 130 -3.93 -10.24 -22.59
C ARG A 130 -3.77 -9.03 -23.51
N ASN A 131 -2.56 -8.77 -23.98
CA ASN A 131 -2.22 -7.57 -24.75
C ASN A 131 -2.58 -6.27 -24.02
N VAL A 132 -2.40 -6.25 -22.70
CA VAL A 132 -2.63 -5.08 -21.83
C VAL A 132 -1.29 -4.48 -21.44
N ARG A 133 -1.17 -3.17 -21.63
CA ARG A 133 0.07 -2.45 -21.31
C ARG A 133 0.19 -2.14 -19.82
N PHE A 134 -0.87 -1.62 -19.20
CA PHE A 134 -0.81 -1.12 -17.82
C PHE A 134 -1.59 -2.01 -16.85
N GLY A 135 -0.93 -2.45 -15.78
CA GLY A 135 -1.52 -3.20 -14.69
C GLY A 135 -1.64 -2.37 -13.43
N LEU A 136 -2.79 -2.47 -12.75
CA LEU A 136 -3.04 -1.89 -11.44
C LEU A 136 -2.91 -2.97 -10.37
N LEU A 137 -1.97 -2.78 -9.46
CA LEU A 137 -1.72 -3.65 -8.32
C LEU A 137 -2.08 -2.89 -7.04
N VAL A 138 -2.84 -3.53 -6.17
CA VAL A 138 -3.26 -2.95 -4.89
C VAL A 138 -2.83 -3.86 -3.76
N HIS A 139 -2.17 -3.27 -2.77
CA HIS A 139 -1.83 -3.91 -1.51
C HIS A 139 -2.58 -3.21 -0.38
N ASN A 140 -3.21 -3.98 0.50
CA ASN A 140 -3.85 -3.48 1.70
C ASN A 140 -3.55 -4.43 2.87
N GLY A 141 -3.05 -3.91 3.98
CA GLY A 141 -2.69 -4.73 5.12
C GLY A 141 -2.69 -3.94 6.42
N GLY A 142 -2.63 -4.66 7.53
CA GLY A 142 -2.61 -4.01 8.82
C GLY A 142 -3.10 -4.90 9.96
N PHE A 143 -3.67 -4.28 10.98
CA PHE A 143 -4.28 -5.00 12.10
C PHE A 143 -5.44 -4.23 12.70
N TYR A 144 -6.34 -4.98 13.31
CA TYR A 144 -7.46 -4.49 14.13
C TYR A 144 -7.18 -4.74 15.61
N CYS A 145 -7.40 -3.73 16.44
CA CYS A 145 -7.21 -3.78 17.88
C CYS A 145 -8.49 -3.30 18.58
N PRO A 146 -9.46 -4.18 18.84
CA PRO A 146 -10.78 -3.81 19.32
C PRO A 146 -10.76 -3.04 20.65
N ASP A 147 -9.82 -3.37 21.53
CA ASP A 147 -9.74 -2.75 22.86
C ASP A 147 -8.88 -1.46 22.88
N GLY A 148 -8.31 -1.08 21.72
CA GLY A 148 -7.38 0.06 21.65
C GLY A 148 -6.13 -0.08 22.52
N ILE A 149 -5.83 -1.27 23.01
CA ILE A 149 -4.72 -1.54 23.93
C ILE A 149 -3.82 -2.63 23.35
N TYR A 150 -2.56 -2.29 23.16
CA TYR A 150 -1.50 -3.23 22.82
C TYR A 150 -0.50 -3.31 23.97
N LYS A 151 -0.14 -4.50 24.41
CA LYS A 151 0.85 -4.71 25.46
C LYS A 151 2.20 -4.95 24.81
N SER A 152 3.22 -4.21 25.23
CA SER A 152 4.57 -4.41 24.72
C SER A 152 5.05 -5.84 24.98
N PRO A 153 5.51 -6.57 23.96
CA PRO A 153 6.06 -7.90 24.15
C PRO A 153 7.22 -7.87 25.18
N GLY A 154 7.16 -8.76 26.15
CA GLY A 154 8.19 -8.93 27.19
C GLY A 154 8.04 -8.07 28.45
N SER A 155 7.43 -6.87 28.38
CA SER A 155 7.21 -6.05 29.58
C SER A 155 5.77 -6.14 30.13
N GLY A 156 4.84 -6.60 29.30
CA GLY A 156 3.42 -6.60 29.63
C GLY A 156 2.79 -5.21 29.85
N ILE A 157 3.54 -4.14 29.60
CA ILE A 157 3.08 -2.77 29.79
C ILE A 157 2.04 -2.43 28.73
N PRO A 158 0.82 -2.01 29.12
CA PRO A 158 -0.19 -1.56 28.15
C PRO A 158 0.31 -0.31 27.43
N ILE A 159 0.33 -0.38 26.10
CA ILE A 159 0.54 0.78 25.23
C ILE A 159 -0.84 1.14 24.67
N PRO A 160 -1.47 2.23 25.15
CA PRO A 160 -2.73 2.65 24.57
C PRO A 160 -2.52 3.07 23.12
N PHE A 161 -3.21 2.41 22.20
CA PHE A 161 -3.35 2.95 20.86
C PHE A 161 -4.46 4.01 20.88
N ALA A 162 -4.17 5.18 20.39
CA ALA A 162 -5.18 6.21 20.22
C ALA A 162 -6.25 5.81 19.17
N HIS A 163 -6.07 4.65 18.50
CA HIS A 163 -6.91 4.17 17.41
C HIS A 163 -7.07 2.65 17.47
N GLU A 164 -8.21 2.15 16.99
CA GLU A 164 -8.58 0.73 17.01
C GLU A 164 -7.84 -0.10 15.94
N GLY A 165 -6.71 0.35 15.45
CA GLY A 165 -5.91 -0.41 14.49
C GLY A 165 -4.95 0.41 13.66
N SER A 166 -4.44 -0.22 12.62
CA SER A 166 -3.57 0.41 11.62
C SER A 166 -3.80 -0.21 10.26
N THR A 167 -3.78 0.63 9.24
CA THR A 167 -3.88 0.19 7.84
C THR A 167 -2.70 0.71 7.04
N ARG A 168 -2.16 -0.14 6.15
CA ARG A 168 -1.07 0.18 5.24
C ARG A 168 -1.49 -0.22 3.84
N SER A 169 -1.67 0.75 2.97
CA SER A 169 -2.09 0.50 1.60
C SER A 169 -1.07 1.00 0.59
N ALA A 170 -1.03 0.37 -0.57
CA ALA A 170 -0.27 0.84 -1.72
C ALA A 170 -1.09 0.68 -3.00
N ILE A 171 -0.94 1.63 -3.90
CA ILE A 171 -1.36 1.58 -5.30
C ILE A 171 -0.09 1.62 -6.13
N ILE A 172 0.07 0.63 -7.02
CA ILE A 172 1.22 0.48 -7.90
C ILE A 172 0.67 0.29 -9.31
N ILE A 173 1.12 1.12 -10.27
CA ILE A 173 0.84 0.92 -11.68
C ILE A 173 2.12 0.48 -12.37
N VAL A 174 2.02 -0.59 -13.13
CA VAL A 174 3.14 -1.19 -13.88
C VAL A 174 2.92 -1.05 -15.38
N ASP A 175 4.01 -0.95 -16.15
CA ASP A 175 4.01 -0.89 -17.62
C ASP A 175 4.68 -2.14 -18.20
N SER A 176 3.92 -3.06 -18.77
CA SER A 176 4.42 -4.29 -19.37
C SER A 176 5.31 -4.04 -20.59
N LYS A 177 5.18 -2.89 -21.26
CA LYS A 177 6.01 -2.51 -22.41
C LYS A 177 7.45 -2.18 -22.01
N PHE A 178 7.62 -1.41 -20.93
CA PHE A 178 8.93 -0.98 -20.44
C PHE A 178 9.43 -1.78 -19.23
N LYS A 179 8.64 -2.75 -18.75
CA LYS A 179 8.99 -3.65 -17.63
C LYS A 179 9.33 -2.92 -16.34
N ASN A 180 8.69 -1.80 -16.10
CA ASN A 180 8.96 -0.94 -14.94
C ASN A 180 7.68 -0.50 -14.22
N LEU A 181 7.88 0.14 -13.07
CA LEU A 181 6.82 0.84 -12.36
C LEU A 181 6.60 2.22 -12.98
N VAL A 182 5.34 2.63 -13.06
CA VAL A 182 4.92 3.92 -13.60
C VAL A 182 4.45 4.85 -12.48
N TYR A 183 3.65 4.33 -11.58
CA TYR A 183 3.10 5.08 -10.47
C TYR A 183 3.19 4.25 -9.19
N VAL A 184 3.59 4.90 -8.12
CA VAL A 184 3.67 4.29 -6.79
C VAL A 184 3.12 5.27 -5.77
N ALA A 185 2.16 4.83 -4.97
CA ALA A 185 1.70 5.58 -3.82
C ALA A 185 1.49 4.66 -2.63
N THR A 186 1.86 5.13 -1.45
CA THR A 186 1.69 4.42 -0.19
C THR A 186 0.97 5.30 0.82
N SER A 187 0.12 4.72 1.63
CA SER A 187 -0.57 5.40 2.72
C SER A 187 -0.60 4.52 3.97
N ASN A 188 -0.26 5.12 5.11
CA ASN A 188 -0.29 4.45 6.40
C ASN A 188 -1.17 5.28 7.33
N LEU A 189 -2.26 4.70 7.80
CA LEU A 189 -3.18 5.34 8.76
C LEU A 189 -3.27 4.53 10.05
N LYS A 190 -3.27 5.25 11.16
CA LYS A 190 -3.66 4.70 12.46
C LYS A 190 -5.17 4.89 12.60
N SER A 191 -5.94 3.89 12.23
CA SER A 191 -7.40 3.94 12.17
C SER A 191 -7.98 2.55 12.16
N ASN A 192 -9.28 2.45 12.43
CA ASN A 192 -10.01 1.18 12.41
C ASN A 192 -10.12 0.63 10.97
N PRO A 193 -9.58 -0.57 10.68
CA PRO A 193 -9.68 -1.19 9.35
C PRO A 193 -11.08 -1.69 8.99
N LEU A 194 -12.03 -1.65 9.91
CA LEU A 194 -13.42 -2.05 9.68
C LEU A 194 -14.35 -0.87 9.37
N GLU A 195 -13.80 0.32 9.14
CA GLU A 195 -14.55 1.52 8.81
C GLU A 195 -14.30 1.98 7.37
N ALA A 196 -15.37 2.23 6.61
CA ALA A 196 -15.28 2.74 5.24
C ALA A 196 -14.56 4.09 5.14
N GLU A 197 -14.74 4.97 6.14
CA GLU A 197 -14.10 6.28 6.21
C GLU A 197 -12.57 6.18 6.22
N THR A 198 -12.01 5.12 6.83
CA THR A 198 -10.58 4.83 6.81
C THR A 198 -10.08 4.71 5.37
N TYR A 199 -10.76 3.93 4.54
CA TYR A 199 -10.36 3.70 3.16
C TYR A 199 -10.65 4.87 2.25
N ARG A 200 -11.72 5.62 2.48
CA ARG A 200 -11.98 6.87 1.77
C ARG A 200 -10.83 7.87 1.94
N LYS A 201 -10.32 8.02 3.15
CA LYS A 201 -9.15 8.87 3.44
C LYS A 201 -7.89 8.32 2.78
N GLN A 202 -7.65 7.01 2.87
CA GLN A 202 -6.48 6.38 2.26
C GLN A 202 -6.47 6.51 0.74
N ILE A 203 -7.58 6.23 0.06
CA ILE A 203 -7.67 6.32 -1.39
C ILE A 203 -7.49 7.76 -1.85
N LYS A 204 -8.07 8.72 -1.13
CA LYS A 204 -7.83 10.14 -1.41
C LYS A 204 -6.36 10.51 -1.32
N ASP A 205 -5.66 10.00 -0.32
CA ASP A 205 -4.22 10.22 -0.12
C ASP A 205 -3.38 9.50 -1.18
N LEU A 206 -3.68 8.23 -1.47
CA LEU A 206 -3.00 7.42 -2.48
C LEU A 206 -3.10 8.01 -3.89
N LEU A 207 -4.24 8.59 -4.26
CA LEU A 207 -4.48 9.14 -5.58
C LEU A 207 -4.22 10.64 -5.69
N LYS A 208 -3.71 11.28 -4.63
CA LYS A 208 -3.47 12.73 -4.60
C LYS A 208 -2.53 13.19 -5.72
N GLU A 209 -1.42 12.50 -5.92
CA GLU A 209 -0.44 12.85 -6.95
C GLU A 209 -0.87 12.40 -8.36
N TYR A 210 -1.71 11.37 -8.45
CA TYR A 210 -2.28 10.92 -9.73
C TYR A 210 -3.29 11.93 -10.31
N ARG A 211 -3.93 12.72 -9.43
CA ARG A 211 -4.94 13.72 -9.84
C ARG A 211 -4.35 15.05 -10.34
N LYS A 212 -3.06 15.26 -10.13
CA LYS A 212 -2.36 16.47 -10.62
C LYS A 212 -2.01 16.35 -12.10
#